data_795b4b8a02930bb9999300002b2b25a0
#
_entry.id   795b4b8a02930bb9999300002b2b25a0
#
_cell.length_a   1.000
_cell.length_b   1.000
_cell.length_c   1.000
_cell.angle_alpha   90.00
_cell.angle_beta   90.00
_cell.angle_gamma   90.00
#
_symmetry.space_group_name_H-M   'P 1'
#
loop_
_entity.id
_entity.type
_entity.pdbx_description
1 polymer ?
#
loop_
_entity_poly.entity_id
_entity_poly.type
_entity_poly.pdbx_seq_one_letter_code
_entity_poly.pdbx_strand_id
1 'polypeptide(L)'
;MKQNILFTCAGRRNYLINYFKEALNGNGKVIAVDQDVLAPALIDADIAIKVPDIYDELYISKLLEITKEYSVNAIISLNDLELPILSKNKGIFEQVGVKVIISDEKVIDIGFDKFKTFNFLKNLGIKTPKTFVSLDVKLKV
;
A
#
# COMPACT_ATOMS: atom_id res chain seq x y z
N MET A 1 -8.98 -22.87 -4.10
CA MET A 1 -7.78 -22.61 -3.25
C MET A 1 -8.11 -21.46 -2.31
N LYS A 2 -7.76 -21.58 -1.03
CA LYS A 2 -7.94 -20.46 -0.09
C LYS A 2 -7.00 -19.30 -0.45
N GLN A 3 -7.52 -18.08 -0.40
CA GLN A 3 -6.78 -16.85 -0.73
C GLN A 3 -6.73 -15.94 0.52
N ASN A 4 -5.58 -15.85 1.16
CA ASN A 4 -5.40 -14.97 2.31
C ASN A 4 -4.78 -13.65 1.83
N ILE A 5 -5.42 -12.56 2.14
CA ILE A 5 -5.04 -11.21 1.69
C ILE A 5 -4.59 -10.39 2.91
N LEU A 6 -3.41 -9.78 2.81
CA LEU A 6 -2.88 -8.89 3.83
C LEU A 6 -3.07 -7.43 3.40
N PHE A 7 -3.82 -6.65 4.17
CA PHE A 7 -3.90 -5.21 4.05
C PHE A 7 -2.93 -4.54 5.02
N THR A 8 -2.02 -3.75 4.50
CA THR A 8 -1.08 -2.97 5.30
C THR A 8 -1.54 -1.52 5.42
N CYS A 9 -1.17 -0.84 6.51
CA CYS A 9 -1.61 0.52 6.83
C CYS A 9 -3.13 0.67 6.69
N ALA A 10 -3.88 -0.24 7.30
CA ALA A 10 -5.31 -0.41 7.08
C ALA A 10 -6.15 0.82 7.47
N GLY A 11 -5.75 1.53 8.54
CA GLY A 11 -6.32 2.82 8.93
C GLY A 11 -7.84 2.78 9.11
N ARG A 12 -8.53 3.64 8.35
CA ARG A 12 -10.00 3.82 8.41
C ARG A 12 -10.74 3.14 7.26
N ARG A 13 -10.12 2.20 6.55
CA ARG A 13 -10.69 1.64 5.32
C ARG A 13 -11.46 0.33 5.56
N ASN A 14 -12.30 0.33 6.58
CA ASN A 14 -13.20 -0.78 6.96
C ASN A 14 -13.97 -1.33 5.77
N TYR A 15 -14.51 -0.44 4.94
CA TYR A 15 -15.31 -0.82 3.78
C TYR A 15 -14.54 -1.72 2.80
N LEU A 16 -13.24 -1.48 2.60
CA LEU A 16 -12.41 -2.35 1.75
C LEU A 16 -12.23 -3.73 2.37
N ILE A 17 -11.95 -3.78 3.68
CA ILE A 17 -11.87 -5.04 4.41
C ILE A 17 -13.14 -5.87 4.19
N ASN A 18 -14.32 -5.25 4.39
CA ASN A 18 -15.60 -5.92 4.24
C ASN A 18 -15.85 -6.36 2.80
N TYR A 19 -15.56 -5.54 1.79
CA TYR A 19 -15.71 -5.95 0.38
C TYR A 19 -14.83 -7.16 0.03
N PHE A 20 -13.61 -7.23 0.55
CA PHE A 20 -12.76 -8.38 0.30
C PHE A 20 -13.22 -9.63 1.06
N LYS A 21 -13.77 -9.50 2.27
CA LYS A 21 -14.40 -10.62 3.00
C LYS A 21 -15.59 -11.18 2.23
N GLU A 22 -16.46 -10.30 1.73
CA GLU A 22 -17.60 -10.68 0.89
C GLU A 22 -17.13 -11.38 -0.39
N ALA A 23 -16.14 -10.82 -1.10
CA ALA A 23 -15.61 -11.38 -2.34
C ALA A 23 -14.95 -12.74 -2.12
N LEU A 24 -14.26 -12.94 -1.02
CA LEU A 24 -13.65 -14.22 -0.64
C LEU A 24 -14.69 -15.28 -0.28
N ASN A 25 -15.85 -14.86 0.22
CA ASN A 25 -16.98 -15.74 0.55
C ASN A 25 -16.55 -17.02 1.30
N GLY A 26 -15.72 -16.87 2.34
CA GLY A 26 -15.17 -17.98 3.13
C GLY A 26 -14.00 -18.75 2.48
N ASN A 27 -13.60 -18.41 1.25
CA ASN A 27 -12.49 -19.06 0.56
C ASN A 27 -11.11 -18.44 0.90
N GLY A 28 -10.99 -17.82 2.06
CA GLY A 28 -9.76 -17.21 2.56
C GLY A 28 -10.02 -16.30 3.74
N LYS A 29 -8.99 -15.59 4.17
CA LYS A 29 -9.05 -14.62 5.26
C LYS A 29 -8.52 -13.27 4.82
N VAL A 30 -9.09 -12.21 5.38
CA VAL A 30 -8.57 -10.85 5.31
C VAL A 30 -7.81 -10.56 6.59
N ILE A 31 -6.51 -10.37 6.46
CA ILE A 31 -5.60 -9.95 7.53
C ILE A 31 -5.38 -8.44 7.37
N ALA A 32 -5.50 -7.69 8.44
CA ALA A 32 -5.21 -6.26 8.44
C ALA A 32 -4.13 -5.93 9.47
N VAL A 33 -3.17 -5.10 9.06
CA VAL A 33 -2.12 -4.64 9.96
C VAL A 33 -2.04 -3.12 9.97
N ASP A 34 -1.76 -2.55 11.15
CA ASP A 34 -1.53 -1.14 11.34
C ASP A 34 -0.58 -0.92 12.53
N GLN A 35 0.12 0.23 12.57
CA GLN A 35 0.90 0.63 13.74
C GLN A 35 0.00 1.06 14.91
N ASP A 36 -1.19 1.61 14.59
CA ASP A 36 -2.18 2.02 15.55
C ASP A 36 -3.18 0.87 15.83
N VAL A 37 -3.14 0.33 17.04
CA VAL A 37 -4.07 -0.73 17.48
C VAL A 37 -5.54 -0.30 17.47
N LEU A 38 -5.79 1.01 17.45
CA LEU A 38 -7.13 1.58 17.42
C LEU A 38 -7.60 1.87 15.98
N ALA A 39 -6.81 1.50 14.98
CA ALA A 39 -7.20 1.67 13.58
C ALA A 39 -8.54 0.94 13.30
N PRO A 40 -9.60 1.65 12.89
CA PRO A 40 -10.94 1.05 12.75
C PRO A 40 -10.98 -0.17 11.82
N ALA A 41 -10.17 -0.19 10.77
CA ALA A 41 -10.14 -1.30 9.82
C ALA A 41 -9.69 -2.64 10.46
N LEU A 42 -8.96 -2.60 11.57
CA LEU A 42 -8.55 -3.79 12.30
C LEU A 42 -9.75 -4.55 12.91
N ILE A 43 -10.83 -3.83 13.27
CA ILE A 43 -12.03 -4.42 13.90
C ILE A 43 -12.75 -5.35 12.91
N ASP A 44 -12.76 -5.02 11.64
CA ASP A 44 -13.51 -5.75 10.61
C ASP A 44 -12.70 -6.89 9.98
N ALA A 45 -11.39 -6.92 10.19
CA ALA A 45 -10.53 -7.97 9.67
C ALA A 45 -10.77 -9.32 10.35
N ASP A 46 -10.52 -10.42 9.64
CA ASP A 46 -10.56 -11.76 10.24
C ASP A 46 -9.37 -11.97 11.20
N ILE A 47 -8.25 -11.28 10.94
CA ILE A 47 -7.05 -11.26 11.77
C ILE A 47 -6.52 -9.84 11.79
N ALA A 48 -6.34 -9.29 12.99
CA ALA A 48 -5.82 -7.95 13.23
C ALA A 48 -4.46 -8.04 13.94
N ILE A 49 -3.44 -7.38 13.42
CA ILE A 49 -2.09 -7.45 13.99
C ILE A 49 -1.48 -6.05 14.05
N LYS A 50 -0.90 -5.71 15.18
CA LYS A 50 -0.05 -4.53 15.32
C LYS A 50 1.30 -4.79 14.68
N VAL A 51 1.78 -3.82 13.89
CA VAL A 51 3.11 -3.80 13.28
C VAL A 51 3.88 -2.55 13.69
N PRO A 52 5.21 -2.53 13.53
CA PRO A 52 6.02 -1.31 13.69
C PRO A 52 5.60 -0.22 12.69
N ASP A 53 6.09 1.00 12.89
CA ASP A 53 5.99 2.07 11.90
C ASP A 53 6.64 1.65 10.57
N ILE A 54 6.13 2.19 9.45
CA ILE A 54 6.63 1.85 8.10
C ILE A 54 8.11 2.18 7.89
N TYR A 55 8.66 3.12 8.65
CA TYR A 55 10.08 3.51 8.61
C TYR A 55 10.95 2.76 9.61
N ASP A 56 10.37 1.88 10.43
CA ASP A 56 11.11 1.03 11.35
C ASP A 56 11.86 -0.07 10.58
N GLU A 57 13.11 -0.33 10.97
CA GLU A 57 13.95 -1.35 10.34
C GLU A 57 13.34 -2.76 10.43
N LEU A 58 12.51 -3.02 11.41
CA LEU A 58 11.82 -4.30 11.62
C LEU A 58 10.51 -4.42 10.84
N TYR A 59 10.05 -3.35 10.17
CA TYR A 59 8.75 -3.35 9.50
C TYR A 59 8.63 -4.47 8.44
N ILE A 60 9.55 -4.52 7.51
CA ILE A 60 9.53 -5.51 6.41
C ILE A 60 9.71 -6.94 6.93
N SER A 61 10.61 -7.15 7.91
CA SER A 61 10.79 -8.47 8.52
C SER A 61 9.53 -8.94 9.23
N LYS A 62 8.81 -8.03 9.90
CA LYS A 62 7.53 -8.33 10.55
C LYS A 62 6.44 -8.70 9.55
N LEU A 63 6.37 -7.98 8.42
CA LEU A 63 5.43 -8.36 7.35
C LEU A 63 5.76 -9.75 6.78
N LEU A 64 7.04 -10.08 6.59
CA LEU A 64 7.46 -11.42 6.13
C LEU A 64 7.08 -12.52 7.12
N GLU A 65 7.23 -12.30 8.42
CA GLU A 65 6.77 -13.24 9.44
C GLU A 65 5.26 -13.50 9.30
N ILE A 66 4.46 -12.43 9.22
CA ILE A 66 3.00 -12.49 9.08
C ILE A 66 2.62 -13.24 7.80
N THR A 67 3.30 -12.96 6.67
CA THR A 67 3.00 -13.65 5.41
C THR A 67 3.20 -15.17 5.50
N LYS A 68 4.22 -15.61 6.22
CA LYS A 68 4.50 -17.04 6.44
C LYS A 68 3.50 -17.65 7.42
N GLU A 69 3.27 -17.01 8.58
CA GLU A 69 2.40 -17.49 9.64
C GLU A 69 0.96 -17.71 9.15
N TYR A 70 0.46 -16.77 8.36
CA TYR A 70 -0.93 -16.81 7.88
C TYR A 70 -1.08 -17.26 6.43
N SER A 71 -0.01 -17.79 5.81
CA SER A 71 -0.01 -18.26 4.42
C SER A 71 -0.64 -17.23 3.48
N VAL A 72 -0.17 -15.98 3.57
CA VAL A 72 -0.67 -14.85 2.76
C VAL A 72 -0.33 -15.07 1.28
N ASN A 73 -1.30 -14.82 0.40
CA ASN A 73 -1.12 -14.92 -1.05
C ASN A 73 -0.83 -13.57 -1.69
N ALA A 74 -1.40 -12.49 -1.13
CA ALA A 74 -1.18 -11.15 -1.66
C ALA A 74 -1.15 -10.09 -0.56
N ILE A 75 -0.36 -9.03 -0.79
CA ILE A 75 -0.28 -7.82 0.02
C ILE A 75 -0.89 -6.66 -0.76
N ILE A 76 -1.74 -5.88 -0.11
CA ILE A 76 -2.33 -4.64 -0.64
C ILE A 76 -2.03 -3.53 0.36
N SER A 77 -1.25 -2.52 -0.06
CA SER A 77 -1.03 -1.31 0.74
C SER A 77 -2.19 -0.34 0.61
N LEU A 78 -2.56 0.26 1.73
CA LEU A 78 -3.57 1.32 1.78
C LEU A 78 -2.99 2.70 2.12
N ASN A 79 -1.66 2.88 1.98
CA ASN A 79 -0.98 4.13 2.27
C ASN A 79 0.09 4.45 1.23
N ASP A 80 0.01 5.60 0.60
CA ASP A 80 0.96 6.04 -0.42
C ASP A 80 2.40 6.13 0.11
N LEU A 81 2.60 6.49 1.38
CA LEU A 81 3.93 6.57 2.01
C LEU A 81 4.63 5.21 2.09
N GLU A 82 3.89 4.13 2.14
CA GLU A 82 4.40 2.77 2.19
C GLU A 82 4.84 2.24 0.82
N LEU A 83 4.24 2.73 -0.27
CA LEU A 83 4.47 2.20 -1.62
C LEU A 83 5.96 2.18 -2.03
N PRO A 84 6.76 3.24 -1.79
CA PRO A 84 8.19 3.20 -2.11
C PRO A 84 8.96 2.13 -1.31
N ILE A 85 8.53 1.86 -0.07
CA ILE A 85 9.16 0.87 0.81
C ILE A 85 8.85 -0.54 0.31
N LEU A 86 7.58 -0.81 0.01
CA LEU A 86 7.15 -2.10 -0.52
C LEU A 86 7.73 -2.36 -1.91
N SER A 87 7.84 -1.36 -2.79
CA SER A 87 8.38 -1.55 -4.14
C SER A 87 9.84 -1.98 -4.12
N LYS A 88 10.66 -1.38 -3.25
CA LYS A 88 12.06 -1.79 -3.04
C LYS A 88 12.21 -3.20 -2.48
N ASN A 89 11.23 -3.65 -1.72
CA ASN A 89 11.24 -4.96 -1.05
C ASN A 89 10.34 -6.01 -1.73
N LYS A 90 9.73 -5.68 -2.88
CA LYS A 90 8.78 -6.55 -3.58
C LYS A 90 9.37 -7.94 -3.86
N GLY A 91 10.63 -8.00 -4.32
CA GLY A 91 11.29 -9.24 -4.68
C GLY A 91 11.41 -10.26 -3.54
N ILE A 92 11.60 -9.82 -2.29
CA ILE A 92 11.71 -10.76 -1.15
C ILE A 92 10.35 -11.40 -0.80
N PHE A 93 9.25 -10.69 -0.99
CA PHE A 93 7.91 -11.27 -0.85
C PHE A 93 7.59 -12.24 -1.99
N GLU A 94 7.95 -11.89 -3.22
CA GLU A 94 7.75 -12.78 -4.39
C GLU A 94 8.55 -14.08 -4.27
N GLN A 95 9.75 -14.04 -3.71
CA GLN A 95 10.57 -15.25 -3.44
C GLN A 95 9.88 -16.23 -2.48
N VAL A 96 9.01 -15.77 -1.60
CA VAL A 96 8.22 -16.62 -0.69
C VAL A 96 6.79 -16.86 -1.21
N GLY A 97 6.53 -16.54 -2.48
CA GLY A 97 5.25 -16.83 -3.15
C GLY A 97 4.13 -15.81 -2.84
N VAL A 98 4.47 -14.65 -2.29
CA VAL A 98 3.50 -13.59 -1.95
C VAL A 98 3.50 -12.51 -3.03
N LYS A 99 2.36 -12.23 -3.64
CA LYS A 99 2.20 -11.17 -4.62
C LYS A 99 1.99 -9.82 -3.96
N VAL A 100 2.87 -8.85 -4.18
CA VAL A 100 2.66 -7.48 -3.73
C VAL A 100 1.91 -6.69 -4.81
N ILE A 101 0.67 -6.28 -4.50
CA ILE A 101 -0.23 -5.61 -5.45
C ILE A 101 0.05 -4.10 -5.41
N ILE A 102 1.07 -3.68 -6.12
CA ILE A 102 1.49 -2.29 -6.30
C ILE A 102 1.98 -2.08 -7.73
N SER A 103 2.04 -0.83 -8.17
CA SER A 103 2.65 -0.45 -9.44
C SER A 103 4.17 -0.66 -9.41
N ASP A 104 4.80 -0.61 -10.56
CA ASP A 104 6.26 -0.65 -10.67
C ASP A 104 6.89 0.58 -10.00
N GLU A 105 8.13 0.43 -9.52
CA GLU A 105 8.86 1.46 -8.79
C GLU A 105 8.91 2.80 -9.53
N LYS A 106 9.14 2.78 -10.85
CA LYS A 106 9.13 3.99 -11.69
C LYS A 106 7.78 4.71 -11.69
N VAL A 107 6.68 3.95 -11.69
CA VAL A 107 5.32 4.52 -11.66
C VAL A 107 5.03 5.11 -10.28
N ILE A 108 5.45 4.43 -9.22
CA ILE A 108 5.33 4.92 -7.85
C ILE A 108 6.13 6.20 -7.66
N ASP A 109 7.38 6.27 -8.13
CA ASP A 109 8.23 7.45 -8.05
C ASP A 109 7.60 8.67 -8.75
N ILE A 110 7.02 8.46 -9.94
CA ILE A 110 6.32 9.52 -10.66
C ILE A 110 5.04 9.95 -9.94
N GLY A 111 4.22 8.98 -9.50
CA GLY A 111 2.94 9.26 -8.87
C GLY A 111 3.03 9.87 -7.48
N PHE A 112 4.09 9.54 -6.75
CA PHE A 112 4.34 10.04 -5.39
C PHE A 112 4.72 11.53 -5.39
N ASP A 113 5.53 11.96 -6.36
CA ASP A 113 5.97 13.34 -6.51
C ASP A 113 5.05 14.11 -7.48
N LYS A 114 4.31 15.10 -6.97
CA LYS A 114 3.36 15.90 -7.77
C LYS A 114 4.03 16.67 -8.90
N PHE A 115 5.28 17.10 -8.74
CA PHE A 115 6.00 17.79 -9.80
C PHE A 115 6.50 16.82 -10.88
N LYS A 116 6.93 15.63 -10.50
CA LYS A 116 7.23 14.55 -11.46
C LYS A 116 5.98 14.14 -12.24
N THR A 117 4.84 13.98 -11.56
CA THR A 117 3.54 13.69 -12.20
C THR A 117 3.19 14.77 -13.22
N PHE A 118 3.30 16.05 -12.85
CA PHE A 118 3.04 17.17 -13.75
C PHE A 118 3.90 17.11 -15.00
N ASN A 119 5.23 16.94 -14.84
CA ASN A 119 6.15 16.86 -15.97
C ASN A 119 5.88 15.65 -16.87
N PHE A 120 5.59 14.51 -16.28
CA PHE A 120 5.25 13.29 -17.01
C PHE A 120 3.99 13.49 -17.88
N LEU A 121 2.91 14.00 -17.30
CA LEU A 121 1.66 14.25 -18.03
C LEU A 121 1.84 15.33 -19.12
N LYS A 122 2.58 16.39 -18.81
CA LYS A 122 2.91 17.45 -19.78
C LYS A 122 3.66 16.91 -20.99
N ASN A 123 4.64 16.04 -20.77
CA ASN A 123 5.42 15.43 -21.85
C ASN A 123 4.59 14.50 -22.74
N LEU A 124 3.51 13.94 -22.21
CA LEU A 124 2.52 13.15 -22.97
C LEU A 124 1.43 14.00 -23.65
N GLY A 125 1.48 15.33 -23.54
CA GLY A 125 0.47 16.23 -24.07
C GLY A 125 -0.86 16.20 -23.31
N ILE A 126 -0.90 15.60 -22.12
CA ILE A 126 -2.11 15.51 -21.29
C ILE A 126 -2.28 16.82 -20.52
N LYS A 127 -3.47 17.42 -20.59
CA LYS A 127 -3.81 18.63 -19.85
C LYS A 127 -3.76 18.34 -18.33
N THR A 128 -2.96 19.13 -17.62
CA THR A 128 -2.80 19.02 -16.18
C THR A 128 -2.66 20.40 -15.56
N PRO A 129 -3.05 20.60 -14.29
CA PRO A 129 -2.85 21.87 -13.59
C PRO A 129 -1.37 22.26 -13.56
N LYS A 130 -1.09 23.57 -13.69
CA LYS A 130 0.28 24.07 -13.51
C LYS A 130 0.75 23.77 -12.11
N THR A 131 1.91 23.16 -12.00
CA THR A 131 2.51 22.77 -10.72
C THR A 131 3.86 23.44 -10.57
N PHE A 132 4.14 23.98 -9.39
CA PHE A 132 5.34 24.75 -9.05
C PHE A 132 6.01 24.15 -7.82
N VAL A 133 7.33 24.20 -7.77
CA VAL A 133 8.12 23.70 -6.63
C VAL A 133 8.47 24.78 -5.61
N SER A 134 8.27 26.07 -5.96
CA SER A 134 8.46 27.22 -5.06
C SER A 134 7.38 28.26 -5.26
N LEU A 135 7.14 29.09 -4.23
CA LEU A 135 6.19 30.20 -4.26
C LEU A 135 6.75 31.49 -4.93
N ASP A 136 8.04 31.50 -5.30
CA ASP A 136 8.70 32.66 -5.92
C ASP A 136 8.35 32.84 -7.41
N VAL A 137 7.53 31.95 -7.95
CA VAL A 137 7.05 32.04 -9.32
C VAL A 137 5.94 33.10 -9.39
N LYS A 138 6.23 34.26 -9.99
CA LYS A 138 5.19 35.26 -10.30
C LYS A 138 4.13 34.61 -11.17
N LEU A 139 2.95 34.37 -10.60
CA LEU A 139 1.77 33.96 -11.36
C LEU A 139 1.44 35.09 -12.35
N LYS A 140 1.74 34.87 -13.64
CA LYS A 140 1.14 35.69 -14.68
C LYS A 140 -0.32 35.23 -14.80
N VAL A 141 -1.23 36.04 -14.29
CA VAL A 141 -2.66 35.91 -14.50
C VAL A 141 -2.97 36.20 -15.96
#